data_4e69f394ab07be6f6a109982fff74f3a
#
_entry.id   4e69f394ab07be6f6a109982fff74f3a
#
_cell.length_a   1.000
_cell.length_b   1.000
_cell.length_c   1.000
_cell.angle_alpha   90.00
_cell.angle_beta   90.00
_cell.angle_gamma   90.00
#
_symmetry.space_group_name_H-M   'P 1'
#
loop_
_entity.id
_entity.type
_entity.pdbx_description
1 polymer ?
#
loop_
_entity_poly.entity_id
_entity_poly.type
_entity_poly.pdbx_seq_one_letter_code
_entity_poly.pdbx_strand_id
1 'polypeptide(L)'
;MFRYFSQNRMSWACALLYMLLMLCSCKEDNSSEREILVDAPTQSAKAARLSELDSLRILAIGNSYTWDHTAALGKILRNAGVDPARYCVYILWYPAAPLEYWSKRYLSNNTDTISRVAGQIDMPLHEGTLQQLLAQKWDVVVLHQFSELAPNYNSYHPYLNILTSAIHQHCTNPDVLLAWNIIHSYWSHYEKCKEPSEKRWKRIVNSAKKVMLNDGFDILIPSGTAIQNARHTALNTEHELTRDGTHLALGVGRYIPSLTWAETLFTPVFDIDVAKDSLIDDFKPGKGEYNYYDDYWAAVTDSNRALCQQCARLACQQPYAVSSPQVVP
;
A
#
# COMPACT_ATOMS: atom_id res chain seq x y z
N MET A 1 -8.66 -26.49 -25.92
CA MET A 1 -8.86 -25.18 -25.32
C MET A 1 -8.40 -25.19 -23.87
N PHE A 2 -7.23 -25.77 -23.58
CA PHE A 2 -6.55 -25.80 -22.30
C PHE A 2 -5.08 -26.14 -22.58
N ARG A 3 -4.23 -25.12 -22.77
CA ARG A 3 -2.76 -25.28 -22.83
C ARG A 3 -2.10 -23.96 -22.44
N TYR A 4 -2.06 -23.69 -21.14
CA TYR A 4 -1.20 -22.64 -20.58
C TYR A 4 -0.94 -22.92 -19.08
N PHE A 5 -0.40 -24.08 -18.76
CA PHE A 5 0.09 -24.39 -17.40
C PHE A 5 1.22 -25.42 -17.47
N SER A 6 2.38 -25.04 -17.96
CA SER A 6 3.51 -25.97 -17.87
C SER A 6 4.92 -25.36 -17.82
N GLN A 7 5.10 -24.10 -17.44
CA GLN A 7 6.47 -23.54 -17.34
C GLN A 7 6.84 -22.86 -16.01
N ASN A 8 6.05 -22.96 -14.95
CA ASN A 8 6.35 -22.26 -13.68
C ASN A 8 6.60 -23.18 -12.47
N ARG A 9 7.04 -24.43 -12.64
CA ARG A 9 7.39 -25.29 -11.50
C ARG A 9 8.70 -24.91 -10.79
N MET A 10 9.57 -24.09 -11.41
CA MET A 10 10.85 -23.69 -10.80
C MET A 10 10.72 -22.46 -9.90
N SER A 11 9.68 -21.65 -10.06
CA SER A 11 9.43 -20.43 -9.28
C SER A 11 9.02 -20.69 -7.83
N TRP A 12 8.27 -21.77 -7.57
CA TRP A 12 7.75 -22.08 -6.23
C TRP A 12 8.83 -22.60 -5.28
N ALA A 13 9.80 -23.31 -5.79
CA ALA A 13 10.92 -23.82 -4.99
C ALA A 13 11.84 -22.69 -4.51
N CYS A 14 12.06 -21.66 -5.32
CA CYS A 14 12.83 -20.49 -4.93
C CYS A 14 12.10 -19.62 -3.92
N ALA A 15 10.77 -19.48 -4.04
CA ALA A 15 9.95 -18.74 -3.08
C ALA A 15 9.90 -19.43 -1.71
N LEU A 16 9.83 -20.77 -1.70
CA LEU A 16 9.89 -21.58 -0.47
C LEU A 16 11.28 -21.55 0.18
N LEU A 17 12.35 -21.53 -0.60
CA LEU A 17 13.71 -21.43 -0.09
C LEU A 17 14.01 -20.03 0.48
N TYR A 18 13.46 -18.99 -0.11
CA TYR A 18 13.55 -17.62 0.44
C TYR A 18 12.72 -17.46 1.73
N MET A 19 11.56 -18.14 1.84
CA MET A 19 10.78 -18.22 3.08
C MET A 19 11.50 -19.01 4.18
N LEU A 20 12.27 -20.04 3.84
CA LEU A 20 13.00 -20.85 4.83
C LEU A 20 14.28 -20.19 5.34
N LEU A 21 14.93 -19.31 4.55
CA LEU A 21 16.14 -18.60 4.95
C LEU A 21 15.85 -17.34 5.82
N MET A 22 14.59 -16.91 5.88
CA MET A 22 14.15 -15.79 6.72
C MET A 22 13.66 -16.22 8.12
N LEU A 23 14.01 -17.44 8.57
CA LEU A 23 13.84 -17.87 9.96
C LEU A 23 14.86 -17.20 10.86
N CYS A 24 14.90 -15.88 10.89
CA CYS A 24 15.76 -15.18 11.81
C CYS A 24 15.03 -14.11 12.58
N SER A 25 14.67 -14.50 13.79
CA SER A 25 14.78 -13.68 14.99
C SER A 25 14.13 -12.30 14.95
N CYS A 26 12.93 -12.21 15.49
CA CYS A 26 12.56 -11.01 16.25
C CYS A 26 13.53 -10.89 17.45
N LYS A 27 14.78 -10.49 17.20
CA LYS A 27 15.61 -9.96 18.27
C LYS A 27 14.95 -8.66 18.69
N GLU A 28 14.57 -8.59 19.95
CA GLU A 28 14.24 -7.34 20.62
C GLU A 28 15.47 -6.44 20.52
N ASP A 29 15.43 -5.52 19.55
CA ASP A 29 16.35 -4.40 19.52
C ASP A 29 15.88 -3.43 20.60
N ASN A 30 16.41 -3.61 21.79
CA ASN A 30 16.17 -2.79 22.98
C ASN A 30 16.93 -1.45 22.90
N SER A 31 17.22 -0.95 21.69
CA SER A 31 17.58 0.43 21.52
C SER A 31 16.31 1.25 21.76
N SER A 32 16.29 2.01 22.86
CA SER A 32 15.29 3.05 23.11
C SER A 32 15.35 4.05 21.94
N GLU A 33 14.66 3.75 20.85
CA GLU A 33 14.45 4.72 19.77
C GLU A 33 13.70 5.90 20.40
N ARG A 34 14.42 7.00 20.62
CA ARG A 34 13.77 8.25 20.99
C ARG A 34 12.71 8.53 19.94
N GLU A 35 11.46 8.60 20.39
CA GLU A 35 10.35 8.99 19.54
C GLU A 35 10.74 10.27 18.80
N ILE A 36 10.70 10.28 17.48
CA ILE A 36 11.01 11.47 16.70
C ILE A 36 9.83 12.42 16.94
N LEU A 37 10.00 13.36 17.85
CA LEU A 37 9.01 14.38 18.23
C LEU A 37 8.83 15.46 17.14
N VAL A 38 9.60 15.39 16.05
CA VAL A 38 9.47 16.34 14.93
C VAL A 38 8.28 15.93 14.08
N ASP A 39 7.37 16.87 13.82
CA ASP A 39 6.31 16.69 12.83
C ASP A 39 6.94 16.57 11.46
N ALA A 40 7.03 15.34 10.95
CA ALA A 40 7.51 15.11 9.60
C ALA A 40 6.48 15.64 8.59
N PRO A 41 6.92 16.22 7.46
CA PRO A 41 6.00 16.67 6.43
C PRO A 41 5.22 15.47 5.87
N THR A 42 3.96 15.69 5.52
CA THR A 42 3.12 14.69 4.85
C THR A 42 3.11 14.88 3.34
N GLN A 43 3.50 16.07 2.90
CA GLN A 43 3.64 16.47 1.51
C GLN A 43 4.83 17.42 1.35
N SER A 44 5.56 17.27 0.25
CA SER A 44 6.54 18.27 -0.19
C SER A 44 5.84 19.42 -0.96
N ALA A 45 6.57 20.51 -1.19
CA ALA A 45 6.06 21.58 -2.06
C ALA A 45 5.77 21.10 -3.49
N LYS A 46 6.46 20.04 -3.96
CA LYS A 46 6.20 19.43 -5.28
C LYS A 46 4.83 18.74 -5.35
N ALA A 47 4.30 18.22 -4.25
CA ALA A 47 3.01 17.53 -4.24
C ALA A 47 1.84 18.44 -4.69
N ALA A 48 1.97 19.77 -4.55
CA ALA A 48 0.98 20.70 -5.06
C ALA A 48 0.73 20.56 -6.57
N ARG A 49 1.70 20.02 -7.33
CA ARG A 49 1.56 19.77 -8.77
C ARG A 49 0.48 18.74 -9.12
N LEU A 50 0.04 17.90 -8.17
CA LEU A 50 -1.10 17.01 -8.42
C LEU A 50 -2.33 17.78 -8.89
N SER A 51 -2.59 18.96 -8.32
CA SER A 51 -3.75 19.80 -8.70
C SER A 51 -3.65 20.46 -10.09
N GLU A 52 -2.49 20.39 -10.72
CA GLU A 52 -2.23 20.91 -12.08
C GLU A 52 -2.43 19.83 -13.16
N LEU A 53 -2.66 18.57 -12.76
CA LEU A 53 -2.75 17.43 -13.68
C LEU A 53 -4.19 17.25 -14.21
N ASP A 54 -4.32 17.05 -15.51
CA ASP A 54 -5.58 16.63 -16.14
C ASP A 54 -5.79 15.11 -16.17
N SER A 55 -4.71 14.36 -15.97
CA SER A 55 -4.69 12.90 -15.93
C SER A 55 -3.63 12.40 -14.96
N LEU A 56 -3.80 11.16 -14.47
CA LEU A 56 -2.91 10.62 -13.43
C LEU A 56 -2.45 9.19 -13.77
N ARG A 57 -1.13 8.99 -13.84
CA ARG A 57 -0.48 7.70 -14.10
C ARG A 57 0.34 7.29 -12.90
N ILE A 58 -0.06 6.20 -12.25
CA ILE A 58 0.57 5.72 -11.02
C ILE A 58 1.19 4.36 -11.27
N LEU A 59 2.45 4.19 -10.86
CA LEU A 59 3.10 2.91 -10.69
C LEU A 59 3.33 2.65 -9.20
N ALA A 60 2.81 1.56 -8.68
CA ALA A 60 3.09 1.12 -7.31
C ALA A 60 4.00 -0.10 -7.33
N ILE A 61 5.16 0.01 -6.70
CA ILE A 61 6.15 -1.08 -6.60
C ILE A 61 6.14 -1.62 -5.17
N GLY A 62 5.82 -2.91 -5.03
CA GLY A 62 5.68 -3.49 -3.69
C GLY A 62 5.41 -4.99 -3.69
N ASN A 63 4.45 -5.40 -2.89
CA ASN A 63 4.10 -6.81 -2.67
C ASN A 63 2.57 -6.99 -2.56
N SER A 64 2.11 -8.07 -1.96
CA SER A 64 0.68 -8.36 -1.77
C SER A 64 -0.09 -7.26 -1.02
N TYR A 65 0.58 -6.44 -0.21
CA TYR A 65 -0.05 -5.30 0.47
C TYR A 65 -0.46 -4.20 -0.51
N THR A 66 0.27 -4.01 -1.61
CA THR A 66 -0.16 -3.11 -2.69
C THR A 66 -1.52 -3.54 -3.26
N TRP A 67 -1.71 -4.86 -3.48
CA TRP A 67 -2.99 -5.42 -3.90
C TRP A 67 -4.11 -5.12 -2.90
N ASP A 68 -3.88 -5.39 -1.63
CA ASP A 68 -4.90 -5.17 -0.59
C ASP A 68 -5.28 -3.69 -0.50
N HIS A 69 -4.30 -2.78 -0.60
CA HIS A 69 -4.54 -1.35 -0.46
C HIS A 69 -5.21 -0.70 -1.69
N THR A 70 -5.13 -1.31 -2.85
CA THR A 70 -5.72 -0.78 -4.08
C THR A 70 -6.96 -1.55 -4.55
N ALA A 71 -7.36 -2.59 -3.85
CA ALA A 71 -8.38 -3.54 -4.31
C ALA A 71 -9.76 -2.90 -4.59
N ALA A 72 -10.18 -1.92 -3.81
CA ALA A 72 -11.45 -1.21 -4.01
C ALA A 72 -11.31 0.11 -4.79
N LEU A 73 -10.07 0.56 -5.05
CA LEU A 73 -9.80 1.90 -5.59
C LEU A 73 -10.56 2.19 -6.89
N GLY A 74 -10.54 1.26 -7.85
CA GLY A 74 -11.23 1.45 -9.11
C GLY A 74 -12.76 1.56 -8.99
N LYS A 75 -13.36 0.91 -7.98
CA LYS A 75 -14.80 1.04 -7.69
C LYS A 75 -15.09 2.41 -7.07
N ILE A 76 -14.30 2.83 -6.08
CA ILE A 76 -14.41 4.14 -5.40
C ILE A 76 -14.33 5.28 -6.42
N LEU A 77 -13.34 5.27 -7.30
CA LEU A 77 -13.14 6.32 -8.29
C LEU A 77 -14.29 6.39 -9.31
N ARG A 78 -14.83 5.24 -9.75
CA ARG A 78 -16.03 5.23 -10.61
C ARG A 78 -17.25 5.80 -9.89
N ASN A 79 -17.47 5.45 -8.64
CA ASN A 79 -18.57 5.98 -7.84
C ASN A 79 -18.43 7.50 -7.62
N ALA A 80 -17.20 7.99 -7.51
CA ALA A 80 -16.90 9.42 -7.43
C ALA A 80 -17.02 10.14 -8.80
N GLY A 81 -17.36 9.43 -9.87
CA GLY A 81 -17.54 10.02 -11.22
C GLY A 81 -16.23 10.33 -11.95
N VAL A 82 -15.09 9.79 -11.50
CA VAL A 82 -13.82 9.99 -12.21
C VAL A 82 -13.83 9.23 -13.52
N ASP A 83 -13.61 9.93 -14.63
CA ASP A 83 -13.49 9.31 -15.93
C ASP A 83 -12.29 8.36 -15.97
N PRO A 84 -12.49 7.03 -16.18
CA PRO A 84 -11.42 6.06 -16.21
C PRO A 84 -10.40 6.29 -17.33
N ALA A 85 -10.76 7.03 -18.38
CA ALA A 85 -9.84 7.41 -19.46
C ALA A 85 -8.80 8.46 -19.02
N ARG A 86 -8.98 9.08 -17.86
CA ARG A 86 -8.08 10.11 -17.32
C ARG A 86 -7.05 9.58 -16.33
N TYR A 87 -7.06 8.29 -15.99
CA TYR A 87 -6.07 7.75 -15.07
C TYR A 87 -5.72 6.29 -15.32
N CYS A 88 -4.59 5.86 -14.75
CA CYS A 88 -4.26 4.45 -14.56
C CYS A 88 -3.50 4.25 -13.25
N VAL A 89 -3.72 3.10 -12.65
CA VAL A 89 -2.91 2.57 -11.56
C VAL A 89 -2.40 1.20 -11.96
N TYR A 90 -1.09 1.09 -12.07
CA TYR A 90 -0.39 -0.17 -12.29
C TYR A 90 0.36 -0.58 -11.04
N ILE A 91 0.41 -1.87 -10.80
CA ILE A 91 1.22 -2.44 -9.73
C ILE A 91 2.31 -3.34 -10.31
N LEU A 92 3.50 -3.19 -9.79
CA LEU A 92 4.61 -4.10 -9.93
C LEU A 92 4.80 -4.79 -8.58
N TRP A 93 4.50 -6.08 -8.52
CA TRP A 93 4.45 -6.76 -7.24
C TRP A 93 5.05 -8.17 -7.32
N TYR A 94 5.59 -8.61 -6.19
CA TYR A 94 5.99 -9.99 -5.98
C TYR A 94 5.68 -10.38 -4.52
N PRO A 95 5.26 -11.63 -4.24
CA PRO A 95 4.96 -12.07 -2.87
C PRO A 95 6.09 -11.75 -1.91
N ALA A 96 5.76 -11.08 -0.79
CA ALA A 96 6.69 -10.72 0.28
C ALA A 96 7.94 -9.91 -0.16
N ALA A 97 7.93 -9.27 -1.34
CA ALA A 97 9.07 -8.53 -1.87
C ALA A 97 9.45 -7.32 -0.99
N PRO A 98 10.67 -7.29 -0.41
CA PRO A 98 11.23 -6.11 0.23
C PRO A 98 11.82 -5.14 -0.80
N LEU A 99 12.20 -3.94 -0.38
CA LEU A 99 12.94 -2.98 -1.21
C LEU A 99 14.23 -3.59 -1.79
N GLU A 100 14.90 -4.45 -1.03
CA GLU A 100 16.07 -5.20 -1.48
C GLU A 100 15.77 -6.06 -2.73
N TYR A 101 14.63 -6.74 -2.76
CA TYR A 101 14.24 -7.54 -3.92
C TYR A 101 14.16 -6.68 -5.18
N TRP A 102 13.47 -5.55 -5.12
CA TRP A 102 13.29 -4.67 -6.26
C TRP A 102 14.59 -3.98 -6.69
N SER A 103 15.45 -3.61 -5.74
CA SER A 103 16.77 -3.05 -6.08
C SER A 103 17.66 -4.08 -6.79
N LYS A 104 17.62 -5.36 -6.37
CA LYS A 104 18.31 -6.45 -7.05
C LYS A 104 17.72 -6.72 -8.45
N ARG A 105 16.40 -6.65 -8.61
CA ARG A 105 15.74 -6.75 -9.92
C ARG A 105 16.20 -5.65 -10.87
N TYR A 106 16.28 -4.42 -10.36
CA TYR A 106 16.82 -3.28 -11.12
C TYR A 106 18.25 -3.55 -11.61
N LEU A 107 19.11 -4.08 -10.77
CA LEU A 107 20.52 -4.32 -11.09
C LEU A 107 20.76 -5.55 -11.99
N SER A 108 19.84 -6.50 -12.02
CA SER A 108 20.01 -7.79 -12.70
C SER A 108 19.37 -7.89 -14.09
N ASN A 109 18.70 -6.84 -14.56
CA ASN A 109 18.00 -6.80 -15.86
C ASN A 109 16.97 -7.96 -16.06
N ASN A 110 16.42 -8.49 -14.98
CA ASN A 110 15.35 -9.49 -15.07
C ASN A 110 14.05 -8.84 -15.55
N THR A 111 13.28 -9.59 -16.33
CA THR A 111 11.95 -9.17 -16.78
C THR A 111 10.91 -9.29 -15.68
N ASP A 112 10.09 -8.28 -15.56
CA ASP A 112 8.96 -8.19 -14.65
C ASP A 112 7.70 -7.75 -15.43
N THR A 113 6.52 -7.96 -14.84
CA THR A 113 5.23 -7.61 -15.44
C THR A 113 4.47 -6.66 -14.53
N ILE A 114 3.95 -5.56 -15.07
CA ILE A 114 3.02 -4.68 -14.35
C ILE A 114 1.57 -5.08 -14.64
N SER A 115 0.72 -4.97 -13.62
CA SER A 115 -0.71 -5.27 -13.72
C SER A 115 -1.52 -4.00 -13.49
N ARG A 116 -2.46 -3.68 -14.40
CA ARG A 116 -3.39 -2.57 -14.20
C ARG A 116 -4.48 -2.97 -13.21
N VAL A 117 -4.65 -2.19 -12.15
CA VAL A 117 -5.65 -2.41 -11.09
C VAL A 117 -6.80 -1.41 -11.14
N ALA A 118 -6.58 -0.23 -11.75
CA ALA A 118 -7.62 0.78 -11.90
C ALA A 118 -7.35 1.69 -13.11
N GLY A 119 -8.42 2.31 -13.65
CA GLY A 119 -8.37 3.22 -14.79
C GLY A 119 -8.24 2.53 -16.15
N GLN A 120 -8.15 3.34 -17.21
CA GLN A 120 -8.12 2.86 -18.60
C GLN A 120 -6.96 3.41 -19.42
N ILE A 121 -6.18 4.38 -18.92
CA ILE A 121 -4.96 4.78 -19.63
C ILE A 121 -4.09 3.54 -19.79
N ASP A 122 -3.76 3.22 -21.04
CA ASP A 122 -2.87 2.11 -21.34
C ASP A 122 -1.42 2.59 -21.43
N MET A 123 -0.54 1.89 -20.71
CA MET A 123 0.88 2.19 -20.74
C MET A 123 1.55 1.41 -21.87
N PRO A 124 2.55 2.01 -22.57
CA PRO A 124 3.17 1.37 -23.75
C PRO A 124 3.82 0.02 -23.49
N LEU A 125 4.29 -0.23 -22.26
CA LEU A 125 5.01 -1.44 -21.91
C LEU A 125 4.45 -2.05 -20.61
N HIS A 126 4.03 -3.32 -20.68
CA HIS A 126 3.51 -4.06 -19.53
C HIS A 126 4.48 -5.10 -18.99
N GLU A 127 5.47 -5.50 -19.80
CA GLU A 127 6.48 -6.49 -19.45
C GLU A 127 7.86 -6.01 -19.93
N GLY A 128 8.86 -6.07 -19.06
CA GLY A 128 10.22 -5.64 -19.37
C GLY A 128 11.11 -5.60 -18.14
N THR A 129 12.35 -5.17 -18.29
CA THR A 129 13.22 -4.93 -17.15
C THR A 129 12.68 -3.76 -16.31
N LEU A 130 13.05 -3.69 -15.04
CA LEU A 130 12.60 -2.59 -14.19
C LEU A 130 12.98 -1.22 -14.77
N GLN A 131 14.17 -1.10 -15.40
CA GLN A 131 14.58 0.12 -16.10
C GLN A 131 13.58 0.49 -17.22
N GLN A 132 13.16 -0.49 -18.03
CA GLN A 132 12.20 -0.27 -19.12
C GLN A 132 10.81 0.09 -18.59
N LEU A 133 10.35 -0.57 -17.53
CA LEU A 133 9.06 -0.28 -16.90
C LEU A 133 9.04 1.10 -16.25
N LEU A 134 10.16 1.54 -15.68
CA LEU A 134 10.33 2.90 -15.16
C LEU A 134 10.43 3.95 -16.28
N ALA A 135 11.00 3.60 -17.45
CA ALA A 135 11.19 4.50 -18.59
C ALA A 135 9.87 4.84 -19.32
N GLN A 136 8.79 5.02 -18.57
CA GLN A 136 7.49 5.43 -19.05
C GLN A 136 7.08 6.74 -18.34
N LYS A 137 6.00 7.37 -18.79
CA LYS A 137 5.52 8.62 -18.20
C LYS A 137 4.67 8.32 -16.95
N TRP A 138 5.32 8.15 -15.81
CA TRP A 138 4.65 8.06 -14.52
C TRP A 138 4.53 9.45 -13.88
N ASP A 139 3.36 9.78 -13.33
CA ASP A 139 3.16 11.02 -12.60
C ASP A 139 3.48 10.81 -11.13
N VAL A 140 3.17 9.61 -10.60
CA VAL A 140 3.50 9.20 -9.23
C VAL A 140 4.07 7.79 -9.22
N VAL A 141 5.16 7.56 -8.49
CA VAL A 141 5.65 6.22 -8.16
C VAL A 141 5.52 5.99 -6.67
N VAL A 142 4.77 4.95 -6.29
CA VAL A 142 4.49 4.59 -4.89
C VAL A 142 5.40 3.46 -4.46
N LEU A 143 6.06 3.62 -3.31
CA LEU A 143 6.89 2.59 -2.68
C LEU A 143 6.41 2.30 -1.25
N HIS A 144 6.72 1.11 -0.77
CA HIS A 144 6.66 0.73 0.64
C HIS A 144 7.64 -0.40 0.95
N GLN A 145 7.94 -0.61 2.22
CA GLN A 145 8.78 -1.73 2.65
C GLN A 145 7.93 -2.98 2.90
N PHE A 146 8.55 -4.14 2.79
CA PHE A 146 7.96 -5.42 3.20
C PHE A 146 7.57 -5.40 4.68
N SER A 147 6.44 -5.99 5.00
CA SER A 147 5.80 -5.88 6.30
C SER A 147 6.67 -6.31 7.50
N GLU A 148 7.52 -7.33 7.36
CA GLU A 148 8.44 -7.74 8.44
C GLU A 148 9.51 -6.68 8.70
N LEU A 149 10.01 -6.03 7.66
CA LEU A 149 11.09 -5.05 7.70
C LEU A 149 10.60 -3.61 7.91
N ALA A 150 9.32 -3.34 7.67
CA ALA A 150 8.74 -2.01 7.75
C ALA A 150 8.92 -1.31 9.13
N PRO A 151 8.95 -2.00 10.29
CA PRO A 151 9.26 -1.37 11.55
C PRO A 151 10.72 -0.94 11.73
N ASN A 152 11.64 -1.35 10.83
CA ASN A 152 13.07 -1.10 10.93
C ASN A 152 13.56 -0.23 9.75
N TYR A 153 13.65 1.08 9.96
CA TYR A 153 14.11 2.03 8.94
C TYR A 153 15.50 1.70 8.38
N ASN A 154 16.41 1.17 9.21
CA ASN A 154 17.76 0.82 8.76
C ASN A 154 17.76 -0.28 7.68
N SER A 155 16.71 -1.11 7.62
CA SER A 155 16.55 -2.14 6.59
C SER A 155 16.19 -1.57 5.21
N TYR A 156 15.89 -0.28 5.11
CA TYR A 156 15.50 0.35 3.85
C TYR A 156 16.71 0.67 2.98
N HIS A 157 17.85 0.91 3.62
CA HIS A 157 19.07 1.32 2.95
C HIS A 157 20.06 0.16 2.76
N PRO A 158 20.80 0.14 1.62
CA PRO A 158 20.87 1.18 0.57
C PRO A 158 19.75 1.06 -0.48
N TYR A 159 18.83 0.11 -0.34
CA TYR A 159 17.89 -0.31 -1.38
C TYR A 159 16.91 0.80 -1.80
N LEU A 160 16.44 1.59 -0.83
CA LEU A 160 15.55 2.71 -1.10
C LEU A 160 16.23 3.76 -1.98
N ASN A 161 17.49 4.10 -1.69
CA ASN A 161 18.26 5.05 -2.48
C ASN A 161 18.51 4.57 -3.91
N ILE A 162 18.75 3.27 -4.09
CA ILE A 162 18.90 2.66 -5.42
C ILE A 162 17.60 2.82 -6.22
N LEU A 163 16.46 2.54 -5.61
CA LEU A 163 15.16 2.61 -6.29
C LEU A 163 14.75 4.05 -6.59
N THR A 164 14.89 4.98 -5.65
CA THR A 164 14.56 6.39 -5.89
C THR A 164 15.44 7.00 -6.97
N SER A 165 16.73 6.69 -6.96
CA SER A 165 17.67 7.10 -8.03
C SER A 165 17.27 6.50 -9.38
N ALA A 166 16.89 5.22 -9.42
CA ALA A 166 16.45 4.57 -10.65
C ALA A 166 15.17 5.22 -11.21
N ILE A 167 14.21 5.57 -10.35
CA ILE A 167 12.97 6.24 -10.76
C ILE A 167 13.31 7.59 -11.40
N HIS A 168 14.10 8.43 -10.75
CA HIS A 168 14.48 9.73 -11.30
C HIS A 168 15.35 9.64 -12.56
N GLN A 169 16.17 8.61 -12.68
CA GLN A 169 17.03 8.40 -13.85
C GLN A 169 16.24 7.96 -15.08
N HIS A 170 15.24 7.10 -14.92
CA HIS A 170 14.58 6.44 -16.04
C HIS A 170 13.20 7.01 -16.37
N CYS A 171 12.43 7.50 -15.39
CA CYS A 171 11.10 8.03 -15.66
C CYS A 171 11.16 9.17 -16.67
N THR A 172 10.33 9.08 -17.72
CA THR A 172 10.30 10.11 -18.77
C THR A 172 9.60 11.40 -18.35
N ASN A 173 8.87 11.37 -17.22
CA ASN A 173 8.36 12.56 -16.58
C ASN A 173 9.44 13.10 -15.60
N PRO A 174 10.09 14.24 -15.91
CA PRO A 174 11.12 14.80 -15.03
C PRO A 174 10.59 15.28 -13.69
N ASP A 175 9.27 15.44 -13.60
CA ASP A 175 8.55 15.93 -12.44
C ASP A 175 7.83 14.81 -11.68
N VAL A 176 8.24 13.54 -11.88
CA VAL A 176 7.66 12.39 -11.19
C VAL A 176 7.71 12.60 -9.68
N LEU A 177 6.57 12.35 -9.03
CA LEU A 177 6.44 12.41 -7.57
C LEU A 177 6.68 11.04 -6.94
N LEU A 178 7.40 11.02 -5.84
CA LEU A 178 7.60 9.84 -5.01
C LEU A 178 6.57 9.81 -3.89
N ALA A 179 5.81 8.72 -3.77
CA ALA A 179 4.87 8.54 -2.69
C ALA A 179 5.28 7.36 -1.79
N TRP A 180 5.26 7.57 -0.47
CA TRP A 180 5.48 6.52 0.50
C TRP A 180 4.16 6.05 1.10
N ASN A 181 3.90 4.74 1.05
CA ASN A 181 2.70 4.17 1.63
C ASN A 181 2.99 3.57 3.00
N ILE A 182 2.40 4.13 4.06
CA ILE A 182 2.40 3.51 5.39
C ILE A 182 1.56 2.24 5.31
N ILE A 183 2.17 1.09 5.49
CA ILE A 183 1.46 -0.18 5.52
C ILE A 183 0.85 -0.46 6.90
N HIS A 184 -0.17 -1.33 6.94
CA HIS A 184 -0.78 -1.76 8.18
C HIS A 184 0.10 -2.75 8.95
N SER A 185 -0.08 -2.79 10.27
CA SER A 185 0.56 -3.76 11.17
C SER A 185 -0.16 -5.11 11.13
N TYR A 186 0.51 -6.15 11.61
CA TYR A 186 -0.05 -7.48 11.78
C TYR A 186 -1.13 -7.52 12.87
N TRP A 187 -1.89 -8.60 12.89
CA TRP A 187 -2.71 -9.00 14.03
C TRP A 187 -1.82 -9.27 15.26
N SER A 188 -2.27 -8.79 16.41
CA SER A 188 -1.49 -8.87 17.67
C SER A 188 -1.13 -10.30 18.08
N HIS A 189 -1.91 -11.29 17.67
CA HIS A 189 -1.69 -12.71 17.97
C HIS A 189 -1.13 -13.51 16.79
N TYR A 190 -0.62 -12.82 15.75
CA TYR A 190 -0.02 -13.52 14.62
C TYR A 190 1.18 -14.35 15.09
N GLU A 191 1.16 -15.66 14.80
CA GLU A 191 2.09 -16.64 15.37
C GLU A 191 3.57 -16.31 15.15
N LYS A 192 3.90 -15.76 13.98
CA LYS A 192 5.27 -15.41 13.62
C LYS A 192 5.75 -14.09 14.23
N CYS A 193 4.85 -13.26 14.73
CA CYS A 193 5.19 -11.98 15.30
C CYS A 193 4.15 -11.57 16.35
N LYS A 194 4.33 -12.08 17.58
CA LYS A 194 3.45 -11.77 18.72
C LYS A 194 3.79 -10.42 19.32
N GLU A 195 3.35 -9.36 18.66
CA GLU A 195 3.52 -7.98 19.12
C GLU A 195 2.17 -7.26 19.02
N PRO A 196 1.75 -6.45 20.02
CA PRO A 196 0.55 -5.63 19.90
C PRO A 196 0.54 -4.83 18.59
N SER A 197 -0.54 -4.89 17.83
CA SER A 197 -0.64 -4.27 16.51
C SER A 197 -0.34 -2.77 16.54
N GLU A 198 -0.78 -2.07 17.59
CA GLU A 198 -0.51 -0.65 17.77
C GLU A 198 0.98 -0.36 18.01
N LYS A 199 1.68 -1.21 18.80
CA LYS A 199 3.13 -1.05 19.05
C LYS A 199 3.90 -1.20 17.74
N ARG A 200 3.55 -2.22 16.94
CA ARG A 200 4.14 -2.42 15.62
C ARG A 200 3.84 -1.27 14.66
N TRP A 201 2.59 -0.80 14.63
CA TRP A 201 2.18 0.34 13.83
C TRP A 201 3.00 1.60 14.19
N LYS A 202 3.19 1.92 15.47
CA LYS A 202 4.04 3.05 15.91
C LYS A 202 5.45 2.97 15.33
N ARG A 203 6.05 1.79 15.30
CA ARG A 203 7.38 1.58 14.70
C ARG A 203 7.37 1.78 13.18
N ILE A 204 6.34 1.29 12.48
CA ILE A 204 6.16 1.51 11.04
C ILE A 204 6.01 3.02 10.75
N VAL A 205 5.21 3.71 11.53
CA VAL A 205 5.02 5.17 11.42
C VAL A 205 6.33 5.93 11.66
N ASN A 206 7.11 5.55 12.67
CA ASN A 206 8.41 6.17 12.93
C ASN A 206 9.38 5.97 11.76
N SER A 207 9.37 4.80 11.13
CA SER A 207 10.14 4.57 9.90
C SER A 207 9.66 5.46 8.75
N ALA A 208 8.33 5.60 8.58
CA ALA A 208 7.76 6.46 7.55
C ALA A 208 8.08 7.96 7.77
N LYS A 209 8.08 8.44 9.01
CA LYS A 209 8.54 9.79 9.34
C LYS A 209 9.98 10.03 8.86
N LYS A 210 10.88 9.05 9.11
CA LYS A 210 12.27 9.13 8.65
C LYS A 210 12.37 9.16 7.12
N VAL A 211 11.54 8.39 6.42
CA VAL A 211 11.48 8.42 4.95
C VAL A 211 11.10 9.81 4.45
N MET A 212 10.04 10.39 5.00
CA MET A 212 9.58 11.73 4.60
C MET A 212 10.58 12.84 4.91
N LEU A 213 11.38 12.67 5.97
CA LEU A 213 12.39 13.66 6.37
C LEU A 213 13.70 13.54 5.58
N ASN A 214 14.11 12.32 5.20
CA ASN A 214 15.48 12.07 4.78
C ASN A 214 15.63 11.52 3.36
N ASP A 215 14.57 10.94 2.76
CA ASP A 215 14.70 10.16 1.53
C ASP A 215 14.03 10.82 0.30
N GLY A 216 13.61 12.10 0.43
CA GLY A 216 13.14 12.90 -0.68
C GLY A 216 11.76 12.49 -1.22
N PHE A 217 10.91 11.90 -0.39
CA PHE A 217 9.54 11.59 -0.77
C PHE A 217 8.65 12.83 -0.75
N ASP A 218 7.72 12.88 -1.71
CA ASP A 218 6.84 14.03 -1.92
C ASP A 218 5.47 13.87 -1.27
N ILE A 219 4.98 12.63 -1.14
CA ILE A 219 3.63 12.32 -0.70
C ILE A 219 3.64 11.16 0.28
N LEU A 220 2.85 11.26 1.36
CA LEU A 220 2.61 10.18 2.31
C LEU A 220 1.19 9.66 2.16
N ILE A 221 1.03 8.36 1.94
CA ILE A 221 -0.27 7.67 1.92
C ILE A 221 -0.45 6.91 3.24
N PRO A 222 -1.39 7.30 4.11
CA PRO A 222 -1.47 6.78 5.48
C PRO A 222 -2.35 5.53 5.63
N SER A 223 -2.26 4.57 4.72
CA SER A 223 -3.12 3.38 4.70
C SER A 223 -3.09 2.60 6.02
N GLY A 224 -1.91 2.40 6.59
CA GLY A 224 -1.76 1.69 7.87
C GLY A 224 -2.34 2.45 9.06
N THR A 225 -2.28 3.79 9.02
CA THR A 225 -2.90 4.62 10.05
C THR A 225 -4.42 4.56 9.99
N ALA A 226 -5.00 4.53 8.78
CA ALA A 226 -6.44 4.37 8.62
C ALA A 226 -6.96 3.02 9.15
N ILE A 227 -6.21 1.94 8.91
CA ILE A 227 -6.50 0.63 9.51
C ILE A 227 -6.35 0.69 11.04
N GLN A 228 -5.34 1.37 11.56
CA GLN A 228 -5.18 1.53 13.01
C GLN A 228 -6.33 2.34 13.63
N ASN A 229 -6.79 3.41 12.96
CA ASN A 229 -7.99 4.14 13.36
C ASN A 229 -9.22 3.21 13.45
N ALA A 230 -9.44 2.39 12.42
CA ALA A 230 -10.55 1.45 12.36
C ALA A 230 -10.52 0.39 13.48
N ARG A 231 -9.33 -0.06 13.87
CA ARG A 231 -9.13 -1.00 15.00
C ARG A 231 -9.61 -0.43 16.34
N HIS A 232 -9.70 0.88 16.48
CA HIS A 232 -10.24 1.56 17.66
C HIS A 232 -11.74 1.85 17.56
N THR A 233 -12.47 1.23 16.62
CA THR A 233 -13.89 1.44 16.38
C THR A 233 -14.68 0.13 16.37
N ALA A 234 -15.99 0.22 16.16
CA ALA A 234 -16.85 -0.95 15.94
C ALA A 234 -16.57 -1.71 14.64
N LEU A 235 -15.69 -1.21 13.78
CA LEU A 235 -15.22 -1.93 12.58
C LEU A 235 -14.22 -3.04 12.92
N ASN A 236 -13.62 -3.01 14.11
CA ASN A 236 -12.61 -3.99 14.48
C ASN A 236 -13.20 -5.40 14.52
N THR A 237 -12.41 -6.37 14.08
CA THR A 237 -12.73 -7.78 14.10
C THR A 237 -11.84 -8.52 15.09
N GLU A 238 -12.14 -9.77 15.39
CA GLU A 238 -11.32 -10.63 16.25
C GLU A 238 -9.86 -10.69 15.78
N HIS A 239 -9.63 -10.67 14.44
CA HIS A 239 -8.30 -10.68 13.85
C HIS A 239 -7.85 -9.29 13.38
N GLU A 240 -8.34 -8.23 14.01
CA GLU A 240 -7.89 -6.87 13.79
C GLU A 240 -7.87 -6.46 12.31
N LEU A 241 -8.97 -6.76 11.60
CA LEU A 241 -9.17 -6.49 10.16
C LEU A 241 -8.18 -7.22 9.23
N THR A 242 -7.57 -8.30 9.69
CA THR A 242 -6.76 -9.18 8.84
C THR A 242 -7.44 -10.53 8.60
N ARG A 243 -7.17 -11.18 7.45
CA ARG A 243 -7.75 -12.48 7.08
C ARG A 243 -6.86 -13.69 7.39
N ASP A 244 -5.56 -13.45 7.60
CA ASP A 244 -4.55 -14.48 7.88
C ASP A 244 -3.49 -13.99 8.88
N GLY A 245 -3.80 -12.92 9.61
CA GLY A 245 -2.91 -12.28 10.55
C GLY A 245 -1.99 -11.22 9.95
N THR A 246 -1.86 -11.19 8.62
CA THR A 246 -0.98 -10.26 7.89
C THR A 246 -1.71 -9.47 6.81
N HIS A 247 -2.45 -10.14 5.93
CA HIS A 247 -3.20 -9.49 4.86
C HIS A 247 -4.54 -8.98 5.34
N LEU A 248 -5.01 -7.89 4.76
CA LEU A 248 -6.28 -7.27 5.15
C LEU A 248 -7.49 -8.14 4.84
N ALA A 249 -8.48 -8.12 5.71
CA ALA A 249 -9.77 -8.74 5.50
C ALA A 249 -10.43 -8.18 4.23
N LEU A 250 -11.15 -9.03 3.52
CA LEU A 250 -11.93 -8.62 2.37
C LEU A 250 -13.06 -7.67 2.82
N GLY A 251 -13.58 -6.85 1.92
CA GLY A 251 -14.58 -5.84 2.27
C GLY A 251 -13.95 -4.68 3.03
N VAL A 252 -14.36 -4.43 4.28
CA VAL A 252 -13.94 -3.28 5.10
C VAL A 252 -12.42 -3.11 5.16
N GLY A 253 -11.68 -4.20 5.38
CA GLY A 253 -10.22 -4.15 5.50
C GLY A 253 -9.53 -3.59 4.25
N ARG A 254 -9.99 -3.97 3.04
CA ARG A 254 -9.46 -3.48 1.76
C ARG A 254 -10.05 -2.14 1.34
N TYR A 255 -11.26 -1.84 1.75
CA TYR A 255 -11.94 -0.60 1.41
C TYR A 255 -11.26 0.62 2.04
N ILE A 256 -10.94 0.55 3.33
CA ILE A 256 -10.36 1.67 4.09
C ILE A 256 -9.04 2.19 3.46
N PRO A 257 -8.01 1.37 3.19
CA PRO A 257 -6.79 1.88 2.57
C PRO A 257 -7.01 2.36 1.13
N SER A 258 -7.94 1.76 0.39
CA SER A 258 -8.29 2.26 -0.96
C SER A 258 -8.89 3.68 -0.91
N LEU A 259 -9.63 4.02 0.16
CA LEU A 259 -10.09 5.38 0.40
C LEU A 259 -8.92 6.34 0.68
N THR A 260 -7.88 5.92 1.44
CA THR A 260 -6.71 6.78 1.66
C THR A 260 -5.94 7.04 0.38
N TRP A 261 -5.85 6.06 -0.53
CA TRP A 261 -5.26 6.26 -1.86
C TRP A 261 -6.08 7.25 -2.69
N ALA A 262 -7.40 7.11 -2.68
CA ALA A 262 -8.30 8.03 -3.39
C ALA A 262 -8.18 9.45 -2.84
N GLU A 263 -8.26 9.63 -1.52
CA GLU A 263 -8.15 10.93 -0.85
C GLU A 263 -6.79 11.59 -1.12
N THR A 264 -5.69 10.83 -0.99
CA THR A 264 -4.33 11.38 -1.09
C THR A 264 -3.91 11.71 -2.51
N LEU A 265 -4.24 10.84 -3.49
CA LEU A 265 -3.70 10.93 -4.85
C LEU A 265 -4.72 11.46 -5.86
N PHE A 266 -6.01 11.20 -5.67
CA PHE A 266 -7.03 11.50 -6.67
C PHE A 266 -7.85 12.74 -6.33
N THR A 267 -8.11 13.02 -5.05
CA THR A 267 -8.80 14.26 -4.64
C THR A 267 -8.08 15.52 -5.13
N PRO A 268 -6.75 15.64 -5.05
CA PRO A 268 -6.06 16.82 -5.57
C PRO A 268 -6.18 17.01 -7.09
N VAL A 269 -6.34 15.92 -7.86
CA VAL A 269 -6.38 15.95 -9.34
C VAL A 269 -7.80 16.13 -9.86
N PHE A 270 -8.79 15.48 -9.22
CA PHE A 270 -10.14 15.34 -9.76
C PHE A 270 -11.21 15.99 -8.87
N ASP A 271 -10.85 16.65 -7.78
CA ASP A 271 -11.76 17.30 -6.83
C ASP A 271 -12.89 16.37 -6.35
N ILE A 272 -12.54 15.13 -6.01
CA ILE A 272 -13.50 14.14 -5.52
C ILE A 272 -13.68 14.23 -4.00
N ASP A 273 -14.89 13.89 -3.54
CA ASP A 273 -15.17 13.72 -2.11
C ASP A 273 -15.40 12.24 -1.80
N VAL A 274 -14.39 11.58 -1.24
CA VAL A 274 -14.47 10.16 -0.89
C VAL A 274 -15.53 9.85 0.17
N ALA A 275 -16.00 10.86 0.93
CA ALA A 275 -17.09 10.67 1.87
C ALA A 275 -18.45 10.46 1.19
N LYS A 276 -18.55 10.77 -0.10
CA LYS A 276 -19.74 10.52 -0.91
C LYS A 276 -19.72 9.17 -1.61
N ASP A 277 -18.65 8.40 -1.48
CA ASP A 277 -18.61 7.06 -2.06
C ASP A 277 -19.72 6.19 -1.51
N SER A 278 -20.42 5.51 -2.40
CA SER A 278 -21.57 4.66 -2.12
C SER A 278 -21.27 3.17 -2.24
N LEU A 279 -19.99 2.79 -2.21
CA LEU A 279 -19.60 1.40 -2.36
C LEU A 279 -20.27 0.52 -1.32
N ILE A 280 -20.90 -0.55 -1.78
CA ILE A 280 -21.27 -1.73 -1.02
C ILE A 280 -20.41 -2.87 -1.55
N ASP A 281 -19.68 -3.54 -0.68
CA ASP A 281 -18.86 -4.69 -1.03
C ASP A 281 -19.22 -5.86 -0.12
N ASP A 282 -20.04 -6.75 -0.66
CA ASP A 282 -20.50 -7.98 -0.05
C ASP A 282 -19.76 -9.21 -0.57
N PHE A 283 -18.64 -9.01 -1.27
CA PHE A 283 -17.86 -10.09 -1.83
C PHE A 283 -17.46 -11.09 -0.75
N LYS A 284 -17.98 -12.30 -0.88
CA LYS A 284 -17.70 -13.46 -0.04
C LYS A 284 -16.88 -14.44 -0.86
N PRO A 285 -15.65 -14.76 -0.47
CA PRO A 285 -14.88 -15.77 -1.19
C PRO A 285 -15.62 -17.12 -1.10
N GLY A 286 -15.55 -17.89 -2.17
CA GLY A 286 -16.03 -19.28 -2.18
C GLY A 286 -15.22 -20.14 -1.21
N LYS A 287 -15.85 -21.17 -0.66
CA LYS A 287 -15.22 -22.12 0.27
C LYS A 287 -14.00 -22.78 -0.42
N GLY A 288 -12.80 -22.54 0.10
CA GLY A 288 -11.54 -23.09 -0.46
C GLY A 288 -10.87 -22.22 -1.54
N GLU A 289 -11.46 -21.07 -1.91
CA GLU A 289 -10.90 -20.17 -2.91
C GLU A 289 -9.67 -19.39 -2.40
N TYR A 290 -9.61 -19.21 -1.10
CA TYR A 290 -8.46 -18.67 -0.37
C TYR A 290 -8.28 -19.54 0.88
N ASN A 291 -7.06 -19.85 1.31
CA ASN A 291 -6.77 -20.57 2.58
C ASN A 291 -7.06 -19.65 3.79
N TYR A 292 -8.29 -19.18 3.92
CA TYR A 292 -8.67 -18.24 4.97
C TYR A 292 -9.50 -18.93 6.04
N TYR A 293 -9.36 -18.42 7.23
CA TYR A 293 -10.33 -18.64 8.29
C TYR A 293 -11.67 -18.09 7.80
N ASP A 294 -12.66 -18.93 7.68
CA ASP A 294 -13.98 -18.64 7.07
C ASP A 294 -14.72 -17.44 7.69
N ASP A 295 -14.20 -16.85 8.79
CA ASP A 295 -14.90 -15.87 9.63
C ASP A 295 -14.34 -14.44 9.55
N TYR A 296 -13.36 -14.13 8.68
CA TYR A 296 -12.65 -12.84 8.67
C TYR A 296 -12.98 -11.92 7.51
N TRP A 297 -14.22 -11.98 7.10
CA TRP A 297 -14.74 -11.08 6.10
C TRP A 297 -15.79 -10.17 6.74
N ALA A 298 -15.62 -8.85 6.57
CA ALA A 298 -16.59 -7.84 6.95
C ALA A 298 -17.03 -7.07 5.71
N ALA A 299 -18.31 -7.21 5.33
CA ALA A 299 -18.89 -6.48 4.21
C ALA A 299 -18.83 -4.97 4.45
N VAL A 300 -18.65 -4.20 3.38
CA VAL A 300 -18.95 -2.78 3.37
C VAL A 300 -20.46 -2.62 3.17
N THR A 301 -21.14 -2.02 4.13
CA THR A 301 -22.57 -1.84 4.16
C THR A 301 -22.94 -0.37 4.37
N ASP A 302 -24.20 -0.01 4.16
CA ASP A 302 -24.69 1.34 4.46
C ASP A 302 -24.47 1.74 5.92
N SER A 303 -24.52 0.78 6.85
CA SER A 303 -24.36 1.04 8.29
C SER A 303 -22.90 1.29 8.72
N ASN A 304 -21.90 0.78 8.00
CA ASN A 304 -20.50 0.90 8.40
C ASN A 304 -19.63 1.74 7.44
N ARG A 305 -20.10 2.01 6.22
CA ARG A 305 -19.37 2.74 5.20
C ARG A 305 -18.91 4.13 5.67
N ALA A 306 -19.81 4.89 6.28
CA ALA A 306 -19.47 6.23 6.78
C ALA A 306 -18.33 6.20 7.81
N LEU A 307 -18.29 5.17 8.66
CA LEU A 307 -17.22 4.99 9.64
C LEU A 307 -15.89 4.63 8.97
N CYS A 308 -15.90 3.81 7.92
CA CYS A 308 -14.71 3.53 7.11
C CYS A 308 -14.14 4.81 6.48
N GLN A 309 -15.01 5.63 5.90
CA GLN A 309 -14.65 6.91 5.28
C GLN A 309 -14.04 7.88 6.30
N GLN A 310 -14.61 7.96 7.51
CA GLN A 310 -14.07 8.78 8.59
C GLN A 310 -12.67 8.29 9.03
N CYS A 311 -12.46 6.98 9.17
CA CYS A 311 -11.16 6.41 9.51
C CYS A 311 -10.08 6.79 8.48
N ALA A 312 -10.41 6.71 7.18
CA ALA A 312 -9.51 7.09 6.10
C ALA A 312 -9.21 8.60 6.11
N ARG A 313 -10.24 9.44 6.19
CA ARG A 313 -10.10 10.90 6.22
C ARG A 313 -9.26 11.38 7.40
N LEU A 314 -9.53 10.87 8.61
CA LEU A 314 -8.76 11.23 9.80
C LEU A 314 -7.28 10.79 9.67
N ALA A 315 -7.01 9.65 9.04
CA ALA A 315 -5.63 9.25 8.77
C ALA A 315 -4.94 10.21 7.81
N CYS A 316 -5.62 10.70 6.77
CA CYS A 316 -5.07 11.69 5.85
C CYS A 316 -4.80 13.03 6.54
N GLN A 317 -5.61 13.41 7.53
CA GLN A 317 -5.42 14.63 8.32
C GLN A 317 -4.33 14.49 9.39
N GLN A 318 -4.21 13.32 10.01
CA GLN A 318 -3.26 13.01 11.08
C GLN A 318 -2.53 11.68 10.83
N PRO A 319 -1.66 11.61 9.82
CA PRO A 319 -1.11 10.34 9.32
C PRO A 319 -0.18 9.62 10.30
N TYR A 320 0.31 10.32 11.31
CA TYR A 320 1.25 9.80 12.28
C TYR A 320 0.63 9.52 13.66
N ALA A 321 -0.67 9.72 13.81
CA ALA A 321 -1.38 9.53 15.06
C ALA A 321 -2.67 8.72 14.87
N VAL A 322 -3.01 7.93 15.86
CA VAL A 322 -4.34 7.29 15.91
C VAL A 322 -5.37 8.37 16.22
N SER A 323 -6.42 8.40 15.41
CA SER A 323 -7.55 9.32 15.58
C SER A 323 -8.85 8.52 15.65
N SER A 324 -9.61 8.69 16.71
CA SER A 324 -10.91 8.03 16.85
C SER A 324 -11.98 8.85 16.13
N PRO A 325 -12.71 8.26 15.17
CA PRO A 325 -13.90 8.87 14.62
C PRO A 325 -14.88 9.22 15.73
N GLN A 326 -15.39 10.46 15.70
CA GLN A 326 -16.48 10.82 16.60
C GLN A 326 -17.76 10.18 16.05
N VAL A 327 -18.39 9.31 16.83
CA VAL A 327 -19.74 8.82 16.54
C VAL A 327 -20.66 10.03 16.66
N VAL A 328 -21.05 10.59 15.51
CA VAL A 328 -22.16 11.54 15.52
C VAL A 328 -23.43 10.72 15.78
N PRO A 329 -24.17 10.99 16.85
CA PRO A 329 -25.34 10.21 17.24
C PRO A 329 -26.46 10.27 16.20
#